data_0d48cf3e275b94a1dc618034bc4d54d2
#
_entry.id   0d48cf3e275b94a1dc618034bc4d54d2
#
_cell.length_a   1.000
_cell.length_b   1.000
_cell.length_c   1.000
_cell.angle_alpha   90.00
_cell.angle_beta   90.00
_cell.angle_gamma   90.00
#
_symmetry.space_group_name_H-M   'P 1'
#
loop_
_entity.id
_entity.type
_entity.pdbx_description
1 polymer ?
#
loop_
_entity_poly.entity_id
_entity_poly.type
_entity_poly.pdbx_seq_one_letter_code
_entity_poly.pdbx_strand_id
1 'polypeptide(L)'
;WDIFYYAWLKGLLDWPSSCWSRDLLFLIPVPWVGPVWAPGLLSLGLITFALLVLRGRSKYVGFRVDGWSWAMIICGALLIILSFTLDPLLKSGQIDALTSIKTLGETGASALMDGRNYIPERFPWPWFLAGFGMAGAGLARMVRTDELSGPRLPVEKL
;
A
#
# COMPACT_ATOMS: atom_id res chain seq x y z
N TRP A 1 6.72 -9.94 2.20
CA TRP A 1 6.51 -10.32 3.59
C TRP A 1 5.04 -10.69 3.83
N ASP A 2 4.08 -9.82 3.52
CA ASP A 2 2.66 -10.00 3.83
C ASP A 2 2.05 -11.30 3.28
N ILE A 3 2.42 -11.72 2.08
CA ILE A 3 1.94 -12.98 1.48
C ILE A 3 2.34 -14.17 2.36
N PHE A 4 3.60 -14.24 2.80
CA PHE A 4 4.08 -15.31 3.68
C PHE A 4 3.47 -15.20 5.07
N TYR A 5 3.31 -13.99 5.61
CA TYR A 5 2.68 -13.75 6.89
C TYR A 5 1.27 -14.35 6.94
N TYR A 6 0.42 -14.03 5.96
CA TYR A 6 -0.93 -14.58 5.90
C TYR A 6 -0.98 -16.07 5.56
N ALA A 7 -0.03 -16.57 4.78
CA ALA A 7 0.08 -18.00 4.51
C ALA A 7 0.40 -18.79 5.79
N TRP A 8 1.33 -18.29 6.62
CA TRP A 8 1.66 -18.90 7.91
C TRP A 8 0.53 -18.79 8.92
N LEU A 9 -0.14 -17.64 9.02
CA LEU A 9 -1.30 -17.47 9.89
C LEU A 9 -2.43 -18.43 9.51
N LYS A 10 -2.66 -18.62 8.21
CA LYS A 10 -3.66 -19.58 7.73
C LYS A 10 -3.28 -21.02 8.08
N GLY A 11 -2.02 -21.38 7.92
CA GLY A 11 -1.54 -22.74 8.22
C GLY A 11 -1.50 -23.07 9.72
N LEU A 12 -1.18 -22.10 10.57
CA LEU A 12 -1.00 -22.34 12.01
C LEU A 12 -2.26 -22.06 12.85
N LEU A 13 -3.03 -21.05 12.48
CA LEU A 13 -4.16 -20.54 13.28
C LEU A 13 -5.51 -20.63 12.55
N ASP A 14 -5.54 -21.17 11.34
CA ASP A 14 -6.71 -21.16 10.45
C ASP A 14 -7.31 -19.74 10.26
N TRP A 15 -6.47 -18.72 10.37
CA TRP A 15 -6.85 -17.33 10.18
C TRP A 15 -6.06 -16.73 8.99
N PRO A 16 -6.65 -15.90 8.15
CA PRO A 16 -8.02 -15.39 8.16
C PRO A 16 -9.05 -16.42 7.67
N SER A 17 -10.30 -16.31 8.15
CA SER A 17 -11.41 -17.16 7.69
C SER A 17 -11.76 -16.89 6.21
N SER A 18 -11.46 -15.67 5.74
CA SER A 18 -11.68 -15.24 4.35
C SER A 18 -10.69 -14.14 3.97
N CYS A 19 -10.39 -14.01 2.67
CA CYS A 19 -9.56 -12.90 2.15
C CYS A 19 -10.19 -11.52 2.40
N TRP A 20 -11.48 -11.45 2.70
CA TRP A 20 -12.20 -10.23 3.05
C TRP A 20 -12.14 -9.90 4.55
N SER A 21 -11.58 -10.80 5.36
CA SER A 21 -11.34 -10.52 6.78
C SER A 21 -10.52 -9.25 6.90
N ARG A 22 -10.88 -8.40 7.87
CA ARG A 22 -10.17 -7.16 8.13
C ARG A 22 -9.03 -7.43 9.09
N ASP A 23 -7.93 -6.76 8.85
CA ASP A 23 -6.75 -6.80 9.69
C ASP A 23 -6.26 -5.39 10.00
N LEU A 24 -5.62 -5.25 11.15
CA LEU A 24 -4.95 -4.05 11.58
C LEU A 24 -3.50 -4.12 11.12
N LEU A 25 -3.18 -3.44 10.02
CA LEU A 25 -1.86 -3.50 9.40
C LEU A 25 -0.80 -2.71 10.18
N PHE A 26 -1.14 -1.49 10.56
CA PHE A 26 -0.27 -0.59 11.33
C PHE A 26 -1.08 0.24 12.31
N LEU A 27 -0.41 0.68 13.41
CA LEU A 27 -1.02 1.49 14.47
C LEU A 27 -0.55 2.95 14.46
N ILE A 28 0.55 3.25 13.79
CA ILE A 28 1.22 4.56 13.87
C ILE A 28 1.38 5.14 12.46
N PRO A 29 1.04 6.41 12.23
CA PRO A 29 0.51 7.43 13.17
C PRO A 29 -0.98 7.25 13.49
N VAL A 30 -1.73 6.51 12.68
CA VAL A 30 -3.14 6.17 12.84
C VAL A 30 -3.34 4.69 12.54
N PRO A 31 -4.41 4.05 13.05
CA PRO A 31 -4.71 2.66 12.71
C PRO A 31 -4.96 2.48 11.21
N TRP A 32 -4.20 1.60 10.58
CA TRP A 32 -4.38 1.22 9.18
C TRP A 32 -5.19 -0.07 9.15
N VAL A 33 -6.44 0.02 8.76
CA VAL A 33 -7.33 -1.14 8.73
C VAL A 33 -7.75 -1.41 7.29
N GLY A 34 -7.59 -2.64 6.87
CA GLY A 34 -7.96 -3.06 5.52
C GLY A 34 -8.24 -4.55 5.42
N PRO A 35 -8.81 -5.01 4.31
CA PRO A 35 -9.00 -6.42 4.05
C PRO A 35 -7.65 -7.09 3.75
N VAL A 36 -7.49 -8.32 4.20
CA VAL A 36 -6.25 -9.12 4.08
C VAL A 36 -5.68 -9.18 2.66
N TRP A 37 -6.53 -9.18 1.64
CA TRP A 37 -6.05 -9.27 0.26
C TRP A 37 -5.43 -7.95 -0.26
N ALA A 38 -5.73 -6.79 0.35
CA ALA A 38 -5.18 -5.51 -0.09
C ALA A 38 -3.64 -5.45 0.07
N PRO A 39 -3.03 -5.75 1.24
CA PRO A 39 -1.58 -5.88 1.35
C PRO A 39 -1.00 -6.99 0.48
N GLY A 40 -1.74 -8.09 0.25
CA GLY A 40 -1.33 -9.12 -0.71
C GLY A 40 -1.18 -8.60 -2.14
N LEU A 41 -2.15 -7.79 -2.62
CA LEU A 41 -2.05 -7.11 -3.92
C LEU A 41 -0.89 -6.12 -3.98
N LEU A 42 -0.65 -5.36 -2.91
CA LEU A 42 0.48 -4.44 -2.84
C LEU A 42 1.81 -5.19 -2.93
N SER A 43 1.94 -6.31 -2.23
CA SER A 43 3.13 -7.17 -2.30
C SER A 43 3.38 -7.69 -3.72
N LEU A 44 2.33 -8.16 -4.41
CA LEU A 44 2.42 -8.56 -5.82
C LEU A 44 2.81 -7.38 -6.74
N GLY A 45 2.27 -6.20 -6.50
CA GLY A 45 2.63 -4.97 -7.21
C GLY A 45 4.11 -4.63 -7.04
N LEU A 46 4.63 -4.69 -5.80
CA LEU A 46 6.04 -4.44 -5.49
C LEU A 46 6.97 -5.49 -6.13
N ILE A 47 6.60 -6.76 -6.09
CA ILE A 47 7.34 -7.83 -6.77
C ILE A 47 7.40 -7.56 -8.28
N THR A 48 6.24 -7.24 -8.88
CA THR A 48 6.15 -6.91 -10.30
C THR A 48 7.03 -5.72 -10.65
N PHE A 49 7.00 -4.66 -9.84
CA PHE A 49 7.87 -3.50 -10.00
C PHE A 49 9.36 -3.89 -9.97
N ALA A 50 9.78 -4.64 -8.95
CA ALA A 50 11.16 -5.08 -8.82
C ALA A 50 11.61 -5.92 -10.04
N LEU A 51 10.78 -6.86 -10.49
CA LEU A 51 11.07 -7.69 -11.66
C LEU A 51 11.18 -6.87 -12.94
N LEU A 52 10.30 -5.89 -13.15
CA LEU A 52 10.34 -4.99 -14.32
C LEU A 52 11.60 -4.12 -14.32
N VAL A 53 11.99 -3.57 -13.17
CA VAL A 53 13.23 -2.80 -13.03
C VAL A 53 14.46 -3.67 -13.32
N LEU A 54 14.52 -4.87 -12.75
CA LEU A 54 15.62 -5.82 -13.00
C LEU A 54 15.70 -6.19 -14.48
N ARG A 55 14.57 -6.53 -15.09
CA ARG A 55 14.48 -6.85 -16.52
C ARG A 55 14.89 -5.67 -17.40
N GLY A 56 14.45 -4.47 -17.06
CA GLY A 56 14.85 -3.26 -17.80
C GLY A 56 16.34 -3.03 -17.74
N ARG A 57 16.94 -3.14 -16.56
CA ARG A 57 18.39 -3.00 -16.36
C ARG A 57 19.21 -4.07 -17.07
N SER A 58 18.73 -5.29 -17.17
CA SER A 58 19.44 -6.37 -17.86
C SER A 58 19.31 -6.30 -19.38
N LYS A 59 18.25 -5.66 -19.90
CA LYS A 59 17.93 -5.67 -21.33
C LYS A 59 18.38 -4.40 -22.08
N TYR A 60 18.39 -3.24 -21.38
CA TYR A 60 18.64 -1.94 -22.02
C TYR A 60 19.81 -1.21 -21.40
N VAL A 61 20.68 -0.62 -22.25
CA VAL A 61 21.79 0.21 -21.79
C VAL A 61 21.25 1.55 -21.29
N GLY A 62 21.62 1.91 -20.05
CA GLY A 62 21.20 3.20 -19.48
C GLY A 62 19.74 3.28 -19.03
N PHE A 63 19.12 2.13 -18.73
CA PHE A 63 17.76 2.07 -18.18
C PHE A 63 17.54 3.10 -17.09
N ARG A 64 16.56 3.95 -17.25
CA ARG A 64 16.15 5.00 -16.30
C ARG A 64 14.63 5.12 -16.27
N VAL A 65 14.07 5.18 -15.07
CA VAL A 65 12.64 5.49 -14.89
C VAL A 65 12.44 6.97 -15.13
N ASP A 66 11.59 7.34 -16.09
CA ASP A 66 11.28 8.73 -16.41
C ASP A 66 10.50 9.42 -15.26
N GLY A 67 10.59 10.76 -15.19
CA GLY A 67 9.97 11.54 -14.13
C GLY A 67 8.46 11.39 -14.04
N TRP A 68 7.77 11.22 -15.17
CA TRP A 68 6.32 10.99 -15.21
C TRP A 68 5.92 9.63 -14.63
N SER A 69 6.69 8.57 -14.93
CA SER A 69 6.47 7.25 -14.36
C SER A 69 6.65 7.29 -12.85
N TRP A 70 7.69 7.98 -12.34
CA TRP A 70 7.87 8.21 -10.90
C TRP A 70 6.71 8.99 -10.29
N ALA A 71 6.29 10.08 -10.92
CA ALA A 71 5.16 10.86 -10.41
C ALA A 71 3.89 10.03 -10.29
N MET A 72 3.56 9.23 -11.29
CA MET A 72 2.39 8.34 -11.27
C MET A 72 2.50 7.27 -10.18
N ILE A 73 3.67 6.65 -10.01
CA ILE A 73 3.91 5.63 -8.97
C ILE A 73 3.76 6.26 -7.58
N ILE A 74 4.37 7.42 -7.35
CA ILE A 74 4.32 8.12 -6.06
C ILE A 74 2.89 8.59 -5.75
N CYS A 75 2.21 9.24 -6.70
CA CYS A 75 0.81 9.65 -6.52
C CYS A 75 -0.11 8.44 -6.27
N GLY A 76 0.10 7.34 -6.99
CA GLY A 76 -0.62 6.09 -6.77
C GLY A 76 -0.40 5.53 -5.37
N ALA A 77 0.85 5.52 -4.90
CA ALA A 77 1.21 5.08 -3.54
C ALA A 77 0.54 5.97 -2.46
N LEU A 78 0.53 7.30 -2.66
CA LEU A 78 -0.13 8.23 -1.74
C LEU A 78 -1.64 7.99 -1.67
N LEU A 79 -2.30 7.74 -2.81
CA LEU A 79 -3.73 7.39 -2.84
C LEU A 79 -4.02 6.07 -2.12
N ILE A 80 -3.14 5.08 -2.25
CA ILE A 80 -3.25 3.81 -1.54
C ILE A 80 -3.12 4.05 -0.03
N ILE A 81 -2.11 4.77 0.42
CA ILE A 81 -1.92 5.12 1.84
C ILE A 81 -3.16 5.86 2.36
N LEU A 82 -3.65 6.83 1.60
CA LEU A 82 -4.86 7.57 1.95
C LEU A 82 -6.07 6.64 2.12
N SER A 83 -6.22 5.61 1.27
CA SER A 83 -7.33 4.65 1.37
C SER A 83 -7.33 3.86 2.69
N PHE A 84 -6.17 3.59 3.27
CA PHE A 84 -6.06 2.91 4.58
C PHE A 84 -6.23 3.85 5.77
N THR A 85 -5.93 5.13 5.60
CA THR A 85 -5.87 6.12 6.69
C THR A 85 -7.05 7.08 6.69
N LEU A 86 -7.81 7.18 5.59
CA LEU A 86 -8.86 8.19 5.42
C LEU A 86 -9.95 8.07 6.48
N ASP A 87 -10.47 6.87 6.72
CA ASP A 87 -11.59 6.66 7.64
C ASP A 87 -11.19 6.92 9.11
N PRO A 88 -10.05 6.43 9.62
CA PRO A 88 -9.54 6.82 10.94
C PRO A 88 -9.28 8.32 11.07
N LEU A 89 -8.72 8.97 10.03
CA LEU A 89 -8.44 10.41 10.05
C LEU A 89 -9.71 11.25 10.09
N LEU A 90 -10.73 10.91 9.30
CA LEU A 90 -12.01 11.62 9.31
C LEU A 90 -12.74 11.47 10.65
N LYS A 91 -12.64 10.31 11.29
CA LYS A 91 -13.28 10.10 12.60
C LYS A 91 -12.46 10.65 13.76
N SER A 92 -11.14 10.63 13.69
CA SER A 92 -10.30 11.29 14.71
C SER A 92 -10.47 12.82 14.71
N GLY A 93 -10.81 13.42 13.56
CA GLY A 93 -11.15 14.85 13.48
C GLY A 93 -12.50 15.21 14.12
N GLN A 94 -13.37 14.23 14.41
CA GLN A 94 -14.63 14.43 15.16
C GLN A 94 -14.46 14.30 16.67
N ILE A 95 -13.34 13.72 17.13
CA ILE A 95 -12.95 13.76 18.54
C ILE A 95 -12.23 15.09 18.70
N ASP A 96 -12.94 16.11 19.16
CA ASP A 96 -12.41 17.45 19.43
C ASP A 96 -11.01 17.37 20.04
N ALA A 97 -10.00 17.76 19.27
CA ALA A 97 -8.62 17.82 19.71
C ALA A 97 -8.45 18.70 20.99
N LEU A 98 -9.40 19.62 21.23
CA LEU A 98 -9.45 20.47 22.40
C LEU A 98 -10.00 19.75 23.65
N THR A 99 -10.83 18.74 23.51
CA THR A 99 -11.32 17.92 24.62
C THR A 99 -10.24 16.94 25.08
N SER A 100 -9.43 16.44 24.14
CA SER A 100 -8.33 15.50 24.42
C SER A 100 -7.21 16.11 25.23
N ILE A 101 -6.93 17.42 25.10
CA ILE A 101 -5.92 18.11 25.91
C ILE A 101 -6.39 18.28 27.36
N LYS A 102 -7.69 18.37 27.61
CA LYS A 102 -8.25 18.61 28.93
C LYS A 102 -8.40 17.33 29.77
N THR A 103 -8.40 16.16 29.14
CA THR A 103 -8.61 14.85 29.76
C THR A 103 -7.41 13.91 29.68
N LEU A 104 -6.20 14.44 29.46
CA LEU A 104 -4.95 13.69 29.25
C LEU A 104 -4.50 12.81 30.44
N GLY A 105 -5.21 12.86 31.58
CA GLY A 105 -4.88 12.04 32.76
C GLY A 105 -5.53 10.65 32.79
N GLU A 106 -6.76 10.51 32.34
CA GLU A 106 -7.52 9.24 32.49
C GLU A 106 -8.11 8.72 31.17
N THR A 107 -8.37 9.58 30.22
CA THR A 107 -9.06 9.23 28.96
C THR A 107 -8.11 8.78 27.85
N GLY A 108 -6.81 9.03 27.96
CA GLY A 108 -5.83 8.64 26.94
C GLY A 108 -5.75 7.13 26.73
N ALA A 109 -5.82 6.35 27.82
CA ALA A 109 -5.80 4.89 27.75
C ALA A 109 -7.11 4.32 27.19
N SER A 110 -8.25 4.89 27.53
CA SER A 110 -9.56 4.48 27.00
C SER A 110 -9.75 4.88 25.53
N ALA A 111 -9.26 6.06 25.11
CA ALA A 111 -9.28 6.48 23.72
C ALA A 111 -8.37 5.62 22.83
N LEU A 112 -7.20 5.18 23.34
CA LEU A 112 -6.34 4.22 22.68
C LEU A 112 -6.98 2.83 22.59
N MET A 113 -7.72 2.42 23.61
CA MET A 113 -8.45 1.15 23.64
C MET A 113 -9.67 1.19 22.70
N ASP A 114 -10.36 2.32 22.61
CA ASP A 114 -11.49 2.53 21.70
C ASP A 114 -11.03 2.62 20.23
N GLY A 115 -9.88 3.27 20.00
CA GLY A 115 -9.22 3.26 18.68
C GLY A 115 -8.74 1.87 18.24
N ARG A 116 -8.39 0.98 19.17
CA ARG A 116 -8.05 -0.42 18.90
C ARG A 116 -9.25 -1.26 18.48
N ASN A 117 -10.44 -0.93 18.94
CA ASN A 117 -11.69 -1.61 18.59
C ASN A 117 -12.36 -1.01 17.38
N TYR A 118 -11.79 0.09 16.81
CA TYR A 118 -12.34 0.72 15.64
C TYR A 118 -12.08 -0.12 14.38
N ILE A 119 -13.13 -0.78 13.91
CA ILE A 119 -13.14 -1.49 12.62
C ILE A 119 -13.99 -0.66 11.66
N PRO A 120 -13.41 -0.06 10.59
CA PRO A 120 -14.17 0.69 9.60
C PRO A 120 -15.29 -0.18 9.00
N GLU A 121 -16.50 0.33 8.91
CA GLU A 121 -17.62 -0.43 8.33
C GLU A 121 -17.40 -0.71 6.84
N ARG A 122 -16.75 0.21 6.13
CA ARG A 122 -16.46 0.09 4.70
C ARG A 122 -15.04 0.52 4.39
N PHE A 123 -14.32 -0.32 3.64
CA PHE A 123 -13.01 0.05 3.08
C PHE A 123 -13.24 0.92 1.83
N PRO A 124 -12.53 2.05 1.67
CA PRO A 124 -12.73 2.98 0.55
C PRO A 124 -12.08 2.47 -0.75
N TRP A 125 -12.65 1.43 -1.32
CA TRP A 125 -12.20 0.77 -2.56
C TRP A 125 -11.89 1.71 -3.72
N PRO A 126 -12.71 2.75 -4.01
CA PRO A 126 -12.43 3.63 -5.14
C PRO A 126 -11.06 4.28 -5.08
N TRP A 127 -10.64 4.74 -3.90
CA TRP A 127 -9.33 5.35 -3.69
C TRP A 127 -8.19 4.35 -3.81
N PHE A 128 -8.37 3.15 -3.25
CA PHE A 128 -7.39 2.07 -3.36
C PHE A 128 -7.18 1.64 -4.81
N LEU A 129 -8.28 1.38 -5.55
CA LEU A 129 -8.21 0.96 -6.94
C LEU A 129 -7.67 2.06 -7.86
N ALA A 130 -8.03 3.33 -7.62
CA ALA A 130 -7.48 4.46 -8.36
C ALA A 130 -5.97 4.57 -8.14
N GLY A 131 -5.51 4.46 -6.89
CA GLY A 131 -4.08 4.48 -6.57
C GLY A 131 -3.32 3.31 -7.17
N PHE A 132 -3.87 2.10 -7.06
CA PHE A 132 -3.27 0.89 -7.63
C PHE A 132 -3.21 0.95 -9.17
N GLY A 133 -4.29 1.41 -9.81
CA GLY A 133 -4.34 1.62 -11.26
C GLY A 133 -3.36 2.70 -11.73
N MET A 134 -3.23 3.80 -11.00
CA MET A 134 -2.28 4.88 -11.32
C MET A 134 -0.84 4.40 -11.20
N ALA A 135 -0.48 3.69 -10.14
CA ALA A 135 0.84 3.09 -9.98
C ALA A 135 1.13 2.07 -11.09
N GLY A 136 0.14 1.22 -11.42
CA GLY A 136 0.23 0.27 -12.53
C GLY A 136 0.43 0.93 -13.89
N ALA A 137 -0.26 2.05 -14.15
CA ALA A 137 -0.07 2.85 -15.36
C ALA A 137 1.33 3.46 -15.42
N GLY A 138 1.87 3.93 -14.30
CA GLY A 138 3.26 4.39 -14.20
C GLY A 138 4.27 3.28 -14.53
N LEU A 139 4.04 2.06 -14.04
CA LEU A 139 4.85 0.89 -14.37
C LEU A 139 4.76 0.51 -15.85
N ALA A 140 3.56 0.49 -16.42
CA ALA A 140 3.34 0.18 -17.84
C ALA A 140 4.02 1.22 -18.74
N ARG A 141 3.96 2.50 -18.36
CA ARG A 141 4.65 3.58 -19.06
C ARG A 141 6.16 3.39 -19.00
N MET A 142 6.72 3.09 -17.83
CA MET A 142 8.15 2.82 -17.65
C MET A 142 8.65 1.76 -18.65
N VAL A 143 7.94 0.64 -18.76
CA VAL A 143 8.31 -0.44 -19.69
C VAL A 143 8.26 0.01 -21.14
N ARG A 144 7.23 0.78 -21.53
CA ARG A 144 7.08 1.26 -22.92
C ARG A 144 8.14 2.29 -23.32
N THR A 145 8.48 3.21 -22.42
CA THR A 145 9.48 4.24 -22.71
C THR A 145 10.86 3.64 -22.91
N ASP A 146 11.22 2.61 -22.17
CA ASP A 146 12.49 1.92 -22.33
C ASP A 146 12.58 1.06 -23.60
N GLU A 147 11.46 0.43 -23.99
CA GLU A 147 11.41 -0.31 -25.28
C GLU A 147 11.63 0.60 -26.48
N LEU A 148 11.22 1.85 -26.40
CA LEU A 148 11.31 2.84 -27.49
C LEU A 148 12.65 3.61 -27.53
N SER A 149 13.35 3.72 -26.40
CA SER A 149 14.45 4.69 -26.24
C SER A 149 15.84 4.08 -26.11
N GLY A 150 15.98 2.77 -25.85
CA GLY A 150 17.27 2.18 -25.50
C GLY A 150 17.83 1.18 -26.53
N PRO A 151 19.12 1.27 -26.89
CA PRO A 151 19.81 0.18 -27.57
C PRO A 151 19.82 -1.06 -26.66
N ARG A 152 19.48 -2.22 -27.23
CA ARG A 152 19.54 -3.51 -26.50
C ARG A 152 20.98 -3.89 -26.20
N LEU A 153 21.23 -4.45 -25.02
CA LEU A 153 22.53 -5.07 -24.72
C LEU A 153 22.76 -6.24 -25.68
N PRO A 154 23.98 -6.41 -26.22
CA PRO A 154 24.31 -7.59 -27.01
C PRO A 154 24.17 -8.84 -26.13
N VAL A 155 23.57 -9.90 -26.70
CA VAL A 155 23.25 -11.18 -26.03
C VAL A 155 24.50 -11.88 -25.47
N GLU A 156 25.69 -11.48 -25.89
CA GLU A 156 26.97 -12.08 -25.50
C GLU A 156 27.42 -11.73 -24.06
N LYS A 157 26.68 -10.88 -23.34
CA LYS A 157 27.02 -10.46 -21.96
C LYS A 157 25.99 -10.90 -20.93
N LEU A 158 25.11 -11.82 -21.28
CA LEU A 158 24.15 -12.48 -20.37
C LEU A 158 24.64 -13.90 -20.07
#